data_5199cb84a34d5054192329af04be2b59
#
_entry.id   5199cb84a34d5054192329af04be2b59
#
_cell.length_a   1.000
_cell.length_b   1.000
_cell.length_c   1.000
_cell.angle_alpha   90.00
_cell.angle_beta   90.00
_cell.angle_gamma   90.00
#
_symmetry.space_group_name_H-M   'P 1'
#
loop_
_entity.id
_entity.type
_entity.pdbx_description
1 polymer ?
#
loop_
_entity_poly.entity_id
_entity_poly.type
_entity_poly.pdbx_seq_one_letter_code
_entity_poly.pdbx_strand_id
1 'polypeptide(L)'
;MLAARLYGPRKLVVEDIAIPEINQNEMLIKIKSAAICGTDIRMYQNGSGDISETNPRVLGHEFGGVIDKVGSNVEYYKEGMEVAVAPNIGCGICNKCIRGDGHLCEQYVAFGINMDGAFAEYVKVPEKAIRQGNVMEIPKGLKAEDVALNEPLSCAYNGSLHCMIRPGDYVLIVGAGTIGLFHAKLAKIFGAAKVFMNDLSADRLALCKTIENNIITYHGDDIDGFIKEHTDGRGVDVCITACPSPQVQQKSLELMAEGGRINFFGGLPKTKENVMINTNLIHYKQLIVTGTTRASIGHFRKTLGFIADGLIDLSGIVTGRYDIKDIGVAFENAEKAVGLKHVIEF
;
A
#
# COMPACT_ATOMS: atom_id res chain seq x y z
N MET A 1 21.35 15.38 -9.18
CA MET A 1 19.97 14.91 -9.36
C MET A 1 19.05 15.62 -8.38
N LEU A 2 17.84 15.94 -8.82
CA LEU A 2 16.83 16.46 -7.89
C LEU A 2 16.32 15.34 -6.99
N ALA A 3 16.18 15.65 -5.70
CA ALA A 3 15.64 14.75 -4.69
C ALA A 3 14.85 15.52 -3.62
N ALA A 4 13.77 14.94 -3.12
CA ALA A 4 13.03 15.46 -1.98
C ALA A 4 13.45 14.74 -0.70
N ARG A 5 14.13 15.47 0.19
CA ARG A 5 14.71 14.93 1.44
C ARG A 5 13.95 15.42 2.66
N LEU A 6 13.59 14.49 3.52
CA LEU A 6 13.00 14.78 4.83
C LEU A 6 14.12 14.97 5.85
N TYR A 7 14.17 16.15 6.50
CA TYR A 7 15.16 16.53 7.51
C TYR A 7 14.62 16.41 8.96
N GLY A 8 13.34 16.20 9.09
CA GLY A 8 12.61 16.11 10.35
C GLY A 8 11.13 16.39 10.14
N PRO A 9 10.32 16.43 11.20
CA PRO A 9 8.90 16.69 11.08
C PRO A 9 8.59 17.94 10.27
N ARG A 10 7.78 17.79 9.21
CA ARG A 10 7.33 18.86 8.30
C ARG A 10 8.44 19.60 7.55
N LYS A 11 9.66 19.07 7.53
CA LYS A 11 10.79 19.67 6.81
C LYS A 11 11.21 18.80 5.63
N LEU A 12 10.40 18.83 4.56
CA LEU A 12 10.68 18.21 3.27
C LEU A 12 11.26 19.28 2.33
N VAL A 13 12.46 19.04 1.80
CA VAL A 13 13.19 19.98 0.96
C VAL A 13 13.56 19.31 -0.36
N VAL A 14 13.26 19.98 -1.47
CA VAL A 14 13.73 19.57 -2.81
C VAL A 14 15.06 20.26 -3.07
N GLU A 15 16.09 19.49 -3.35
CA GLU A 15 17.43 19.96 -3.54
C GLU A 15 18.22 19.13 -4.57
N ASP A 16 19.30 19.70 -5.08
CA ASP A 16 20.20 18.98 -5.98
C ASP A 16 21.28 18.25 -5.17
N ILE A 17 21.32 16.92 -5.33
CA ILE A 17 22.29 16.05 -4.66
C ILE A 17 23.07 15.21 -5.67
N ALA A 18 24.20 14.64 -5.25
CA ALA A 18 24.97 13.74 -6.09
C ALA A 18 24.14 12.50 -6.49
N ILE A 19 24.26 12.04 -7.73
CA ILE A 19 23.70 10.75 -8.15
C ILE A 19 24.45 9.65 -7.38
N PRO A 20 23.74 8.67 -6.77
CA PRO A 20 24.40 7.58 -6.03
C PRO A 20 25.33 6.77 -6.92
N GLU A 21 26.57 6.57 -6.45
CA GLU A 21 27.50 5.64 -7.09
C GLU A 21 27.12 4.20 -6.77
N ILE A 22 27.22 3.33 -7.78
CA ILE A 22 26.99 1.88 -7.63
C ILE A 22 28.33 1.13 -7.65
N ASN A 23 28.39 0.05 -6.92
CA ASN A 23 29.46 -0.92 -7.04
C ASN A 23 29.12 -2.02 -8.05
N GLN A 24 30.01 -2.98 -8.23
CA GLN A 24 29.86 -4.07 -9.21
C GLN A 24 28.67 -5.02 -8.97
N ASN A 25 28.00 -4.96 -7.82
CA ASN A 25 26.88 -5.82 -7.44
C ASN A 25 25.54 -5.06 -7.32
N GLU A 26 25.51 -3.78 -7.64
CA GLU A 26 24.36 -2.90 -7.45
C GLU A 26 23.80 -2.41 -8.78
N MET A 27 22.65 -1.80 -8.75
CA MET A 27 22.01 -1.15 -9.91
C MET A 27 21.59 0.27 -9.56
N LEU A 28 21.55 1.13 -10.57
CA LEU A 28 20.95 2.44 -10.53
C LEU A 28 19.69 2.44 -11.38
N ILE A 29 18.57 2.84 -10.80
CA ILE A 29 17.31 2.98 -11.52
C ILE A 29 17.00 4.47 -11.65
N LYS A 30 16.74 4.91 -12.89
CA LYS A 30 16.13 6.20 -13.17
C LYS A 30 14.62 6.08 -12.95
N ILE A 31 14.10 6.84 -11.99
CA ILE A 31 12.67 6.79 -11.65
C ILE A 31 11.84 7.40 -12.77
N LYS A 32 10.68 6.83 -13.01
CA LYS A 32 9.67 7.35 -13.94
C LYS A 32 8.44 7.84 -13.20
N SER A 33 8.03 7.12 -12.16
CA SER A 33 6.89 7.49 -11.33
C SER A 33 7.07 6.92 -9.94
N ALA A 34 6.75 7.73 -8.93
CA ALA A 34 6.71 7.32 -7.52
C ALA A 34 5.45 7.85 -6.86
N ALA A 35 4.72 6.98 -6.13
CA ALA A 35 3.46 7.35 -5.51
C ALA A 35 3.61 7.65 -4.02
N ILE A 36 2.80 8.58 -3.52
CA ILE A 36 2.80 8.98 -2.11
C ILE A 36 1.93 8.00 -1.30
N CYS A 37 2.52 7.45 -0.24
CA CYS A 37 1.87 6.55 0.71
C CYS A 37 1.46 7.28 2.01
N GLY A 38 0.47 6.78 2.70
CA GLY A 38 0.14 7.23 4.06
C GLY A 38 1.30 7.07 5.06
N THR A 39 2.26 6.20 4.78
CA THR A 39 3.51 6.07 5.55
C THR A 39 4.41 7.28 5.37
N ASP A 40 4.56 7.78 4.14
CA ASP A 40 5.33 8.99 3.85
C ASP A 40 4.72 10.19 4.56
N ILE A 41 3.38 10.31 4.55
CA ILE A 41 2.66 11.37 5.26
C ILE A 41 2.89 11.30 6.78
N ARG A 42 2.83 10.08 7.37
CA ARG A 42 3.12 9.92 8.81
C ARG A 42 4.56 10.28 9.17
N MET A 43 5.53 9.90 8.32
CA MET A 43 6.95 10.25 8.52
C MET A 43 7.16 11.76 8.35
N TYR A 44 6.51 12.38 7.39
CA TYR A 44 6.52 13.84 7.20
C TYR A 44 5.96 14.58 8.41
N GLN A 45 4.82 14.11 8.95
CA GLN A 45 4.17 14.76 10.09
C GLN A 45 4.94 14.60 11.41
N ASN A 46 5.43 13.40 11.68
CA ASN A 46 5.90 13.01 13.01
C ASN A 46 7.42 12.77 13.07
N GLY A 47 8.10 12.77 11.93
CA GLY A 47 9.48 12.30 11.82
C GLY A 47 9.60 10.78 11.84
N SER A 48 10.82 10.29 11.79
CA SER A 48 11.19 8.88 11.98
C SER A 48 12.51 8.85 12.76
N GLY A 49 12.71 7.82 13.57
CA GLY A 49 13.71 7.81 14.64
C GLY A 49 15.16 8.04 14.24
N ASP A 50 15.54 7.82 12.98
CA ASP A 50 16.88 8.02 12.44
C ASP A 50 17.00 9.25 11.51
N ILE A 51 15.90 9.92 11.20
CA ILE A 51 15.86 11.10 10.31
C ILE A 51 16.11 12.37 11.11
N SER A 52 17.10 13.15 10.68
CA SER A 52 17.52 14.40 11.33
C SER A 52 18.16 15.37 10.33
N GLU A 53 18.50 16.57 10.78
CA GLU A 53 19.23 17.57 9.99
C GLU A 53 20.57 17.03 9.44
N THR A 54 21.22 16.13 10.17
CA THR A 54 22.52 15.54 9.78
C THR A 54 22.37 14.19 9.08
N ASN A 55 21.17 13.59 9.11
CA ASN A 55 20.85 12.32 8.46
C ASN A 55 19.49 12.39 7.78
N PRO A 56 19.32 13.24 6.75
CA PRO A 56 18.05 13.35 6.03
C PRO A 56 17.80 12.11 5.16
N ARG A 57 16.55 11.88 4.79
CA ARG A 57 16.10 10.70 4.04
C ARG A 57 15.29 11.10 2.80
N VAL A 58 15.61 10.50 1.67
CA VAL A 58 14.72 10.48 0.52
C VAL A 58 13.60 9.48 0.80
N LEU A 59 12.35 9.93 0.86
CA LEU A 59 11.18 9.06 1.05
C LEU A 59 10.72 8.42 -0.28
N GLY A 60 9.58 7.72 -0.25
CA GLY A 60 8.96 7.07 -1.42
C GLY A 60 9.39 5.62 -1.58
N HIS A 61 8.40 4.72 -1.49
CA HIS A 61 8.61 3.26 -1.56
C HIS A 61 7.68 2.57 -2.56
N GLU A 62 6.85 3.33 -3.27
CA GLU A 62 5.92 2.87 -4.28
C GLU A 62 6.38 3.42 -5.63
N PHE A 63 7.16 2.66 -6.42
CA PHE A 63 7.79 3.22 -7.61
C PHE A 63 8.11 2.21 -8.70
N GLY A 64 8.32 2.74 -9.90
CA GLY A 64 8.90 2.06 -11.05
C GLY A 64 9.79 2.99 -11.86
N GLY A 65 10.62 2.40 -12.71
CA GLY A 65 11.57 3.18 -13.51
C GLY A 65 12.30 2.35 -14.54
N VAL A 66 13.40 2.89 -15.04
CA VAL A 66 14.26 2.26 -16.05
C VAL A 66 15.65 2.06 -15.45
N ILE A 67 16.25 0.91 -15.67
CA ILE A 67 17.63 0.65 -15.27
C ILE A 67 18.57 1.57 -16.06
N ASP A 68 19.25 2.46 -15.35
CA ASP A 68 20.22 3.41 -15.93
C ASP A 68 21.63 2.82 -15.97
N LYS A 69 22.04 2.12 -14.89
CA LYS A 69 23.34 1.45 -14.79
C LYS A 69 23.23 0.11 -14.09
N VAL A 70 24.07 -0.83 -14.53
CA VAL A 70 24.16 -2.18 -13.95
C VAL A 70 25.61 -2.48 -13.57
N GLY A 71 25.82 -2.94 -12.35
CA GLY A 71 27.15 -3.40 -11.90
C GLY A 71 27.60 -4.66 -12.64
N SER A 72 28.90 -4.81 -12.86
CA SER A 72 29.48 -5.88 -13.71
C SER A 72 29.19 -7.31 -13.25
N ASN A 73 28.83 -7.52 -11.99
CA ASN A 73 28.49 -8.83 -11.41
C ASN A 73 26.96 -9.08 -11.36
N VAL A 74 26.15 -8.14 -11.83
CA VAL A 74 24.70 -8.30 -11.86
C VAL A 74 24.31 -9.01 -13.13
N GLU A 75 23.77 -10.21 -12.99
CA GLU A 75 23.24 -11.01 -14.07
C GLU A 75 21.75 -10.70 -14.33
N TYR A 76 21.24 -11.07 -15.50
CA TYR A 76 19.83 -10.99 -15.94
C TYR A 76 19.27 -9.58 -16.19
N TYR A 77 19.83 -8.55 -15.61
CA TYR A 77 19.36 -7.17 -15.79
C TYR A 77 20.28 -6.41 -16.78
N LYS A 78 19.67 -5.50 -17.55
CA LYS A 78 20.38 -4.68 -18.53
C LYS A 78 19.91 -3.23 -18.45
N GLU A 79 20.79 -2.32 -18.81
CA GLU A 79 20.45 -0.91 -19.02
C GLU A 79 19.30 -0.78 -20.02
N GLY A 80 18.37 0.12 -19.76
CA GLY A 80 17.16 0.33 -20.56
C GLY A 80 15.98 -0.58 -20.23
N MET A 81 16.12 -1.61 -19.37
CA MET A 81 14.97 -2.40 -18.89
C MET A 81 14.07 -1.57 -18.01
N GLU A 82 12.76 -1.62 -18.27
CA GLU A 82 11.74 -1.05 -17.37
C GLU A 82 11.46 -2.02 -16.22
N VAL A 83 11.50 -1.50 -14.99
CA VAL A 83 11.41 -2.34 -13.80
C VAL A 83 10.49 -1.76 -12.72
N ALA A 84 9.82 -2.68 -12.03
CA ALA A 84 9.13 -2.47 -10.76
C ALA A 84 10.00 -2.96 -9.61
N VAL A 85 9.90 -2.33 -8.44
CA VAL A 85 10.70 -2.71 -7.28
C VAL A 85 9.81 -2.94 -6.06
N ALA A 86 9.80 -4.17 -5.54
CA ALA A 86 9.19 -4.48 -4.25
C ALA A 86 10.07 -3.90 -3.13
N PRO A 87 9.55 -2.95 -2.32
CA PRO A 87 10.41 -2.15 -1.45
C PRO A 87 10.97 -2.90 -0.24
N ASN A 88 10.32 -3.97 0.20
CA ASN A 88 10.64 -4.67 1.43
C ASN A 88 11.74 -5.71 1.21
N ILE A 89 12.90 -5.54 1.85
CA ILE A 89 14.09 -6.39 1.68
C ILE A 89 14.34 -7.13 2.99
N GLY A 90 14.13 -8.44 3.03
CA GLY A 90 14.44 -9.30 4.17
C GLY A 90 15.93 -9.61 4.29
N CYS A 91 16.36 -10.36 5.32
CA CYS A 91 17.76 -10.82 5.43
C CYS A 91 18.11 -11.96 4.46
N GLY A 92 17.12 -12.65 3.91
CA GLY A 92 17.28 -13.75 2.96
C GLY A 92 17.50 -15.12 3.61
N ILE A 93 17.89 -15.20 4.88
CA ILE A 93 18.37 -16.44 5.53
C ILE A 93 17.56 -16.88 6.76
N CYS A 94 16.73 -15.99 7.35
CA CYS A 94 15.92 -16.37 8.51
C CYS A 94 14.67 -17.17 8.09
N ASN A 95 14.05 -17.85 9.05
CA ASN A 95 12.86 -18.66 8.80
C ASN A 95 11.72 -17.90 8.12
N LYS A 96 11.54 -16.61 8.42
CA LYS A 96 10.54 -15.75 7.76
C LYS A 96 10.88 -15.55 6.29
N CYS A 97 12.15 -15.23 5.97
CA CYS A 97 12.59 -15.05 4.59
C CYS A 97 12.52 -16.35 3.78
N ILE A 98 12.95 -17.49 4.36
CA ILE A 98 12.93 -18.81 3.69
C ILE A 98 11.49 -19.21 3.33
N ARG A 99 10.49 -18.86 4.15
CA ARG A 99 9.07 -19.12 3.85
C ARG A 99 8.45 -18.15 2.84
N GLY A 100 9.19 -17.15 2.39
CA GLY A 100 8.67 -16.10 1.50
C GLY A 100 8.08 -14.89 2.23
N ASP A 101 8.13 -14.86 3.56
CA ASP A 101 7.61 -13.78 4.41
C ASP A 101 8.68 -12.72 4.74
N GLY A 102 9.56 -12.39 3.79
CA GLY A 102 10.68 -11.46 4.00
C GLY A 102 10.26 -10.08 4.51
N HIS A 103 9.03 -9.65 4.23
CA HIS A 103 8.43 -8.42 4.77
C HIS A 103 8.21 -8.44 6.30
N LEU A 104 8.25 -9.62 6.94
CA LEU A 104 8.18 -9.83 8.39
C LEU A 104 9.55 -10.11 9.02
N CYS A 105 10.64 -10.00 8.26
CA CYS A 105 11.99 -10.21 8.76
C CYS A 105 12.35 -9.18 9.84
N GLU A 106 13.00 -9.62 10.91
CA GLU A 106 13.44 -8.72 12.00
C GLU A 106 14.54 -7.73 11.56
N GLN A 107 15.35 -8.16 10.57
CA GLN A 107 16.40 -7.34 9.95
C GLN A 107 15.93 -6.75 8.61
N TYR A 108 14.64 -6.50 8.48
CA TYR A 108 14.08 -5.96 7.26
C TYR A 108 14.53 -4.51 7.05
N VAL A 109 14.79 -4.16 5.81
CA VAL A 109 14.97 -2.78 5.36
C VAL A 109 14.03 -2.50 4.20
N ALA A 110 13.66 -1.22 4.00
CA ALA A 110 12.80 -0.84 2.90
C ALA A 110 13.20 0.52 2.32
N PHE A 111 13.07 0.63 1.02
CA PHE A 111 13.22 1.91 0.31
C PHE A 111 12.30 2.96 0.91
N GLY A 112 12.78 4.20 1.03
CA GLY A 112 12.01 5.33 1.54
C GLY A 112 11.65 5.28 3.02
N ILE A 113 12.04 4.23 3.75
CA ILE A 113 11.75 4.05 5.18
C ILE A 113 13.06 4.12 6.01
N ASN A 114 13.92 3.13 5.88
CA ASN A 114 15.21 3.06 6.59
C ASN A 114 16.42 3.03 5.63
N MET A 115 16.17 3.24 4.35
CA MET A 115 17.15 3.60 3.33
C MET A 115 16.50 4.58 2.36
N ASP A 116 17.29 5.28 1.53
CA ASP A 116 16.76 6.24 0.57
C ASP A 116 15.81 5.58 -0.44
N GLY A 117 14.75 6.31 -0.78
CA GLY A 117 13.66 5.90 -1.63
C GLY A 117 13.61 6.64 -2.97
N ALA A 118 12.42 6.72 -3.53
CA ALA A 118 12.20 7.08 -4.92
C ALA A 118 11.64 8.50 -5.17
N PHE A 119 11.55 9.36 -4.15
CA PHE A 119 11.30 10.77 -4.41
C PHE A 119 12.58 11.49 -4.82
N ALA A 120 13.24 10.94 -5.85
CA ALA A 120 14.45 11.43 -6.48
C ALA A 120 14.52 10.92 -7.92
N GLU A 121 15.28 11.58 -8.80
CA GLU A 121 15.44 11.15 -10.20
C GLU A 121 16.08 9.75 -10.31
N TYR A 122 16.90 9.35 -9.33
CA TYR A 122 17.57 8.06 -9.31
C TYR A 122 17.53 7.41 -7.94
N VAL A 123 17.42 6.09 -7.91
CA VAL A 123 17.54 5.26 -6.70
C VAL A 123 18.56 4.15 -6.92
N LYS A 124 19.42 3.94 -5.92
CA LYS A 124 20.37 2.83 -5.90
C LYS A 124 19.72 1.58 -5.31
N VAL A 125 19.77 0.47 -6.05
CA VAL A 125 19.28 -0.83 -5.61
C VAL A 125 20.44 -1.68 -5.11
N PRO A 126 20.46 -2.07 -3.82
CA PRO A 126 21.53 -2.85 -3.26
C PRO A 126 21.51 -4.31 -3.75
N GLU A 127 22.69 -4.95 -3.77
CA GLU A 127 22.88 -6.37 -4.14
C GLU A 127 21.83 -7.29 -3.50
N LYS A 128 21.54 -7.07 -2.22
CA LYS A 128 20.59 -7.88 -1.47
C LYS A 128 19.18 -7.87 -2.08
N ALA A 129 18.70 -6.72 -2.54
CA ALA A 129 17.41 -6.59 -3.21
C ALA A 129 17.42 -7.29 -4.58
N ILE A 130 18.52 -7.16 -5.30
CA ILE A 130 18.69 -7.80 -6.62
C ILE A 130 18.64 -9.32 -6.47
N ARG A 131 19.44 -9.87 -5.56
CA ARG A 131 19.55 -11.31 -5.33
C ARG A 131 18.27 -11.96 -4.80
N GLN A 132 17.45 -11.22 -4.06
CA GLN A 132 16.17 -11.73 -3.53
C GLN A 132 15.03 -11.62 -4.55
N GLY A 133 15.24 -10.95 -5.69
CA GLY A 133 14.24 -10.78 -6.73
C GLY A 133 13.23 -9.68 -6.41
N ASN A 134 13.64 -8.66 -5.65
CA ASN A 134 12.83 -7.46 -5.40
C ASN A 134 12.63 -6.63 -6.68
N VAL A 135 13.52 -6.74 -7.66
CA VAL A 135 13.42 -6.07 -8.97
C VAL A 135 12.71 -7.00 -9.95
N MET A 136 11.78 -6.47 -10.71
CA MET A 136 10.99 -7.23 -11.69
C MET A 136 10.88 -6.43 -12.97
N GLU A 137 11.13 -7.07 -14.12
CA GLU A 137 10.83 -6.48 -15.40
C GLU A 137 9.33 -6.20 -15.51
N ILE A 138 8.98 -5.01 -16.01
CA ILE A 138 7.59 -4.60 -16.19
C ILE A 138 7.03 -5.31 -17.42
N PRO A 139 5.88 -6.00 -17.32
CA PRO A 139 5.18 -6.53 -18.48
C PRO A 139 4.88 -5.44 -19.50
N LYS A 140 5.08 -5.76 -20.80
CA LYS A 140 4.85 -4.81 -21.89
C LYS A 140 3.43 -4.25 -21.85
N GLY A 141 3.32 -2.93 -22.03
CA GLY A 141 2.05 -2.21 -22.10
C GLY A 141 1.57 -1.61 -20.78
N LEU A 142 2.22 -1.90 -19.66
CA LEU A 142 1.94 -1.20 -18.40
C LEU A 142 2.62 0.18 -18.36
N LYS A 143 1.97 1.13 -17.72
CA LYS A 143 2.52 2.47 -17.47
C LYS A 143 3.34 2.50 -16.21
N ALA A 144 4.28 3.45 -16.10
CA ALA A 144 5.08 3.63 -14.90
C ALA A 144 4.22 3.94 -13.65
N GLU A 145 3.12 4.69 -13.81
CA GLU A 145 2.16 4.97 -12.74
C GLU A 145 1.44 3.71 -12.25
N ASP A 146 1.07 2.79 -13.13
CA ASP A 146 0.45 1.51 -12.77
C ASP A 146 1.40 0.68 -11.91
N VAL A 147 2.68 0.72 -12.25
CA VAL A 147 3.73 0.02 -11.51
C VAL A 147 3.94 0.62 -10.12
N ALA A 148 3.88 1.95 -9.98
CA ALA A 148 3.95 2.61 -8.68
C ALA A 148 2.76 2.22 -7.78
N LEU A 149 1.58 1.96 -8.36
CA LEU A 149 0.40 1.50 -7.64
C LEU A 149 0.46 0.02 -7.23
N ASN A 150 1.39 -0.77 -7.76
CA ASN A 150 1.48 -2.19 -7.46
C ASN A 150 1.91 -2.46 -6.01
N GLU A 151 2.72 -1.59 -5.40
CA GLU A 151 3.11 -1.77 -3.98
C GLU A 151 1.88 -1.74 -3.06
N PRO A 152 1.06 -0.67 -3.01
CA PRO A 152 -0.11 -0.63 -2.15
C PRO A 152 -1.17 -1.69 -2.53
N LEU A 153 -1.30 -2.05 -3.81
CA LEU A 153 -2.15 -3.16 -4.23
C LEU A 153 -1.66 -4.49 -3.64
N SER A 154 -0.34 -4.71 -3.61
CA SER A 154 0.25 -5.93 -3.03
C SER A 154 0.02 -6.01 -1.52
N CYS A 155 0.02 -4.88 -0.82
CA CYS A 155 -0.35 -4.81 0.59
C CYS A 155 -1.82 -5.15 0.81
N ALA A 156 -2.72 -4.59 0.00
CA ALA A 156 -4.15 -4.93 0.05
C ALA A 156 -4.38 -6.42 -0.30
N TYR A 157 -3.63 -6.98 -1.25
CA TYR A 157 -3.69 -8.39 -1.59
C TYR A 157 -3.29 -9.28 -0.40
N ASN A 158 -2.19 -8.95 0.30
CA ASN A 158 -1.80 -9.63 1.53
C ASN A 158 -2.96 -9.61 2.56
N GLY A 159 -3.58 -8.45 2.79
CA GLY A 159 -4.73 -8.32 3.68
C GLY A 159 -5.93 -9.17 3.26
N SER A 160 -6.25 -9.14 1.97
CA SER A 160 -7.39 -9.89 1.42
C SER A 160 -7.20 -11.42 1.50
N LEU A 161 -5.96 -11.92 1.35
CA LEU A 161 -5.67 -13.35 1.55
C LEU A 161 -5.97 -13.80 2.98
N HIS A 162 -5.64 -12.98 3.99
CA HIS A 162 -5.93 -13.29 5.39
C HIS A 162 -7.43 -13.21 5.74
N CYS A 163 -8.23 -12.55 4.91
CA CYS A 163 -9.68 -12.55 5.03
C CYS A 163 -10.33 -13.82 4.48
N MET A 164 -9.60 -14.65 3.73
CA MET A 164 -10.12 -15.88 3.12
C MET A 164 -11.47 -15.66 2.42
N ILE A 165 -11.56 -14.59 1.61
CA ILE A 165 -12.79 -14.24 0.89
C ILE A 165 -13.18 -15.40 -0.02
N ARG A 166 -14.46 -15.76 -0.02
CA ARG A 166 -15.01 -16.89 -0.75
C ARG A 166 -16.12 -16.44 -1.71
N PRO A 167 -16.37 -17.19 -2.78
CA PRO A 167 -17.53 -16.93 -3.62
C PRO A 167 -18.83 -16.89 -2.79
N GLY A 168 -19.60 -15.81 -2.98
CA GLY A 168 -20.85 -15.60 -2.25
C GLY A 168 -20.72 -14.73 -0.99
N ASP A 169 -19.54 -14.44 -0.49
CA ASP A 169 -19.33 -13.60 0.70
C ASP A 169 -19.85 -12.17 0.50
N TYR A 170 -20.36 -11.58 1.57
CA TYR A 170 -20.66 -10.17 1.69
C TYR A 170 -19.50 -9.49 2.43
N VAL A 171 -18.82 -8.55 1.75
CA VAL A 171 -17.60 -7.91 2.24
C VAL A 171 -17.89 -6.45 2.56
N LEU A 172 -17.59 -6.03 3.79
CA LEU A 172 -17.58 -4.63 4.20
C LEU A 172 -16.15 -4.10 4.25
N ILE A 173 -15.94 -2.96 3.61
CA ILE A 173 -14.68 -2.21 3.66
C ILE A 173 -14.96 -0.86 4.32
N VAL A 174 -14.24 -0.56 5.40
CA VAL A 174 -14.35 0.72 6.10
C VAL A 174 -13.12 1.55 5.79
N GLY A 175 -13.34 2.60 5.00
CA GLY A 175 -12.32 3.48 4.45
C GLY A 175 -12.35 3.49 2.91
N ALA A 176 -12.73 4.62 2.28
CA ALA A 176 -12.79 4.82 0.83
C ALA A 176 -11.53 5.51 0.28
N GLY A 177 -10.35 5.17 0.82
CA GLY A 177 -9.06 5.54 0.25
C GLY A 177 -8.60 4.55 -0.81
N THR A 178 -7.40 4.76 -1.36
CA THR A 178 -6.78 3.88 -2.35
C THR A 178 -6.73 2.42 -1.88
N ILE A 179 -6.35 2.18 -0.63
CA ILE A 179 -6.30 0.83 -0.04
C ILE A 179 -7.70 0.19 0.03
N GLY A 180 -8.71 0.95 0.47
CA GLY A 180 -10.09 0.44 0.50
C GLY A 180 -10.61 0.06 -0.88
N LEU A 181 -10.31 0.89 -1.89
CA LEU A 181 -10.66 0.60 -3.27
C LEU A 181 -9.94 -0.65 -3.82
N PHE A 182 -8.66 -0.84 -3.48
CA PHE A 182 -7.95 -2.08 -3.83
C PHE A 182 -8.57 -3.31 -3.18
N HIS A 183 -8.95 -3.23 -1.91
CA HIS A 183 -9.67 -4.32 -1.26
C HIS A 183 -11.02 -4.61 -1.94
N ALA A 184 -11.75 -3.58 -2.40
CA ALA A 184 -13.00 -3.75 -3.12
C ALA A 184 -12.80 -4.50 -4.45
N LYS A 185 -11.80 -4.10 -5.25
CA LYS A 185 -11.46 -4.78 -6.50
C LYS A 185 -11.01 -6.24 -6.24
N LEU A 186 -10.16 -6.46 -5.24
CA LEU A 186 -9.71 -7.81 -4.86
C LEU A 186 -10.87 -8.68 -4.33
N ALA A 187 -11.78 -8.13 -3.54
CA ALA A 187 -12.95 -8.86 -3.05
C ALA A 187 -13.83 -9.38 -4.21
N LYS A 188 -13.99 -8.57 -5.26
CA LYS A 188 -14.70 -8.99 -6.49
C LYS A 188 -13.97 -10.12 -7.20
N ILE A 189 -12.66 -10.05 -7.36
CA ILE A 189 -11.83 -11.11 -7.97
C ILE A 189 -11.96 -12.42 -7.18
N PHE A 190 -12.00 -12.35 -5.85
CA PHE A 190 -12.18 -13.54 -5.00
C PHE A 190 -13.63 -14.06 -4.95
N GLY A 191 -14.57 -13.41 -5.65
CA GLY A 191 -15.92 -13.89 -5.82
C GLY A 191 -16.92 -13.36 -4.79
N ALA A 192 -16.63 -12.26 -4.10
CA ALA A 192 -17.61 -11.62 -3.21
C ALA A 192 -18.92 -11.30 -3.96
N ALA A 193 -20.04 -11.69 -3.39
CA ALA A 193 -21.37 -11.43 -3.98
C ALA A 193 -21.76 -9.96 -3.82
N LYS A 194 -21.47 -9.36 -2.65
CA LYS A 194 -21.68 -7.93 -2.39
C LYS A 194 -20.43 -7.33 -1.76
N VAL A 195 -20.10 -6.11 -2.16
CA VAL A 195 -19.04 -5.32 -1.56
C VAL A 195 -19.64 -4.01 -1.10
N PHE A 196 -19.64 -3.80 0.21
CA PHE A 196 -20.06 -2.56 0.86
C PHE A 196 -18.82 -1.71 1.16
N MET A 197 -18.93 -0.41 0.99
CA MET A 197 -17.88 0.54 1.33
C MET A 197 -18.45 1.69 2.14
N ASN A 198 -17.85 1.97 3.30
CA ASN A 198 -18.22 3.07 4.18
C ASN A 198 -17.04 4.01 4.39
N ASP A 199 -17.29 5.30 4.40
CA ASP A 199 -16.32 6.35 4.72
C ASP A 199 -17.03 7.60 5.27
N LEU A 200 -16.28 8.44 5.96
CA LEU A 200 -16.72 9.76 6.44
C LEU A 200 -16.79 10.80 5.31
N SER A 201 -16.16 10.54 4.18
CA SER A 201 -16.13 11.42 3.00
C SER A 201 -17.08 10.92 1.92
N ALA A 202 -18.18 11.64 1.72
CA ALA A 202 -19.11 11.37 0.62
C ALA A 202 -18.42 11.50 -0.75
N ASP A 203 -17.50 12.46 -0.91
CA ASP A 203 -16.77 12.67 -2.17
C ASP A 203 -15.88 11.48 -2.52
N ARG A 204 -15.17 10.90 -1.53
CA ARG A 204 -14.36 9.71 -1.74
C ARG A 204 -15.20 8.49 -2.08
N LEU A 205 -16.35 8.31 -1.42
CA LEU A 205 -17.30 7.25 -1.75
C LEU A 205 -17.82 7.39 -3.17
N ALA A 206 -18.19 8.60 -3.59
CA ALA A 206 -18.64 8.89 -4.95
C ALA A 206 -17.53 8.59 -5.98
N LEU A 207 -16.29 9.00 -5.69
CA LEU A 207 -15.13 8.72 -6.54
C LEU A 207 -14.86 7.20 -6.65
N CYS A 208 -14.84 6.48 -5.53
CA CYS A 208 -14.69 5.02 -5.53
C CYS A 208 -15.82 4.34 -6.32
N LYS A 209 -17.06 4.81 -6.19
CA LYS A 209 -18.20 4.30 -6.93
C LYS A 209 -18.10 4.54 -8.44
N THR A 210 -17.48 5.63 -8.85
CA THR A 210 -17.22 5.93 -10.27
C THR A 210 -16.18 4.98 -10.86
N ILE A 211 -15.12 4.66 -10.08
CA ILE A 211 -14.02 3.78 -10.51
C ILE A 211 -14.43 2.29 -10.44
N GLU A 212 -15.22 1.92 -9.43
CA GLU A 212 -15.71 0.56 -9.23
C GLU A 212 -17.24 0.59 -9.02
N ASN A 213 -17.99 0.50 -10.12
CA ASN A 213 -19.43 0.71 -10.13
C ASN A 213 -20.24 -0.41 -9.42
N ASN A 214 -19.62 -1.54 -9.14
CA ASN A 214 -20.26 -2.69 -8.51
C ASN A 214 -20.18 -2.70 -6.97
N ILE A 215 -19.64 -1.65 -6.34
CA ILE A 215 -19.67 -1.49 -4.88
C ILE A 215 -20.96 -0.79 -4.43
N ILE A 216 -21.39 -1.08 -3.21
CA ILE A 216 -22.53 -0.41 -2.56
C ILE A 216 -21.92 0.53 -1.51
N THR A 217 -22.07 1.83 -1.72
CA THR A 217 -21.46 2.84 -0.83
C THR A 217 -22.46 3.30 0.22
N TYR A 218 -21.96 3.57 1.43
CA TYR A 218 -22.73 4.11 2.53
C TYR A 218 -22.01 5.27 3.20
N HIS A 219 -22.69 6.40 3.32
CA HIS A 219 -22.27 7.58 4.06
C HIS A 219 -23.34 7.91 5.10
N GLY A 220 -23.02 7.73 6.38
CA GLY A 220 -23.98 7.97 7.48
C GLY A 220 -23.51 7.34 8.79
N ASP A 221 -24.26 7.64 9.86
CA ASP A 221 -23.90 7.25 11.23
C ASP A 221 -24.46 5.87 11.63
N ASP A 222 -25.49 5.38 10.95
CA ASP A 222 -26.12 4.08 11.26
C ASP A 222 -25.65 2.97 10.31
N ILE A 223 -24.38 2.62 10.41
CA ILE A 223 -23.82 1.48 9.65
C ILE A 223 -24.48 0.15 10.04
N ASP A 224 -24.96 -0.01 11.27
CA ASP A 224 -25.66 -1.22 11.72
C ASP A 224 -26.97 -1.42 10.98
N GLY A 225 -27.81 -0.39 10.94
CA GLY A 225 -29.09 -0.43 10.22
C GLY A 225 -28.87 -0.72 8.74
N PHE A 226 -27.90 -0.02 8.12
CA PHE A 226 -27.53 -0.24 6.73
C PHE A 226 -27.11 -1.70 6.45
N ILE A 227 -26.19 -2.26 7.25
CA ILE A 227 -25.74 -3.65 7.06
C ILE A 227 -26.88 -4.63 7.30
N LYS A 228 -27.70 -4.46 8.34
CA LYS A 228 -28.85 -5.33 8.62
C LYS A 228 -29.86 -5.35 7.46
N GLU A 229 -30.18 -4.19 6.91
CA GLU A 229 -31.09 -4.07 5.76
C GLU A 229 -30.57 -4.83 4.54
N HIS A 230 -29.26 -4.71 4.23
CA HIS A 230 -28.67 -5.29 3.02
C HIS A 230 -28.24 -6.75 3.17
N THR A 231 -28.35 -7.32 4.38
CA THR A 231 -27.95 -8.69 4.71
C THR A 231 -29.05 -9.51 5.39
N ASP A 232 -30.29 -9.04 5.36
CA ASP A 232 -31.44 -9.67 6.04
C ASP A 232 -31.17 -9.93 7.53
N GLY A 233 -30.48 -8.99 8.20
CA GLY A 233 -30.10 -9.06 9.61
C GLY A 233 -28.92 -9.97 9.94
N ARG A 234 -28.35 -10.69 8.96
CA ARG A 234 -27.26 -11.67 9.16
C ARG A 234 -25.91 -11.03 9.52
N GLY A 235 -25.64 -9.84 9.00
CA GLY A 235 -24.31 -9.21 9.06
C GLY A 235 -23.42 -9.60 7.86
N VAL A 236 -22.17 -9.11 7.85
CA VAL A 236 -21.22 -9.36 6.77
C VAL A 236 -20.29 -10.54 7.05
N ASP A 237 -19.88 -11.26 6.03
CA ASP A 237 -18.98 -12.41 6.13
C ASP A 237 -17.52 -11.96 6.34
N VAL A 238 -17.16 -10.81 5.77
CA VAL A 238 -15.81 -10.23 5.88
C VAL A 238 -15.91 -8.75 6.18
N CYS A 239 -15.08 -8.27 7.11
CA CYS A 239 -14.88 -6.84 7.36
C CYS A 239 -13.39 -6.48 7.29
N ILE A 240 -13.05 -5.45 6.51
CA ILE A 240 -11.69 -4.93 6.38
C ILE A 240 -11.69 -3.48 6.83
N THR A 241 -10.95 -3.19 7.92
CA THR A 241 -10.81 -1.81 8.42
C THR A 241 -9.61 -1.15 7.74
N ALA A 242 -9.85 -0.42 6.66
CA ALA A 242 -8.83 0.27 5.87
C ALA A 242 -8.59 1.72 6.36
N CYS A 243 -8.90 2.01 7.61
CA CYS A 243 -8.72 3.32 8.24
C CYS A 243 -8.14 3.18 9.66
N PRO A 244 -7.37 4.18 10.16
CA PRO A 244 -6.71 4.14 11.45
C PRO A 244 -7.65 4.60 12.61
N SER A 245 -8.81 3.96 12.78
CA SER A 245 -9.82 4.32 13.79
C SER A 245 -10.06 3.21 14.81
N PRO A 246 -9.78 3.44 16.12
CA PRO A 246 -10.11 2.49 17.18
C PRO A 246 -11.60 2.14 17.24
N GLN A 247 -12.47 3.14 17.03
CA GLN A 247 -13.92 2.97 17.06
C GLN A 247 -14.40 2.03 15.95
N VAL A 248 -13.80 2.16 14.75
CA VAL A 248 -14.10 1.27 13.62
C VAL A 248 -13.67 -0.16 13.93
N GLN A 249 -12.47 -0.36 14.50
CA GLN A 249 -12.01 -1.69 14.89
C GLN A 249 -12.92 -2.32 15.94
N GLN A 250 -13.34 -1.56 16.96
CA GLN A 250 -14.28 -2.00 17.97
C GLN A 250 -15.63 -2.37 17.36
N LYS A 251 -16.20 -1.48 16.53
CA LYS A 251 -17.52 -1.63 15.93
C LYS A 251 -17.59 -2.79 14.93
N SER A 252 -16.50 -3.07 14.23
CA SER A 252 -16.45 -4.11 13.19
C SER A 252 -16.91 -5.49 13.67
N LEU A 253 -16.67 -5.84 14.95
CA LEU A 253 -17.09 -7.13 15.51
C LEU A 253 -18.62 -7.28 15.59
N GLU A 254 -19.33 -6.18 15.80
CA GLU A 254 -20.79 -6.19 15.92
C GLU A 254 -21.47 -6.44 14.57
N LEU A 255 -20.87 -5.96 13.47
CA LEU A 255 -21.38 -6.02 12.12
C LEU A 255 -21.26 -7.41 11.45
N MET A 256 -20.55 -8.35 12.11
CA MET A 256 -20.22 -9.65 11.53
C MET A 256 -21.36 -10.63 11.58
N ALA A 257 -21.47 -11.43 10.53
CA ALA A 257 -22.19 -12.71 10.54
C ALA A 257 -21.43 -13.76 11.39
N GLU A 258 -22.09 -14.85 11.74
CA GLU A 258 -21.44 -16.01 12.35
C GLU A 258 -20.38 -16.62 11.41
N GLY A 259 -19.24 -17.02 11.96
CA GLY A 259 -18.11 -17.52 11.18
C GLY A 259 -17.37 -16.41 10.39
N GLY A 260 -17.66 -15.15 10.65
CA GLY A 260 -17.09 -14.00 9.94
C GLY A 260 -15.60 -13.81 10.15
N ARG A 261 -14.95 -13.08 9.26
CA ARG A 261 -13.50 -12.81 9.25
C ARG A 261 -13.26 -11.32 9.22
N ILE A 262 -12.39 -10.83 10.11
CA ILE A 262 -12.05 -9.42 10.25
C ILE A 262 -10.54 -9.24 9.99
N ASN A 263 -10.19 -8.23 9.19
CA ASN A 263 -8.80 -7.80 9.05
C ASN A 263 -8.65 -6.35 9.52
N PHE A 264 -7.84 -6.15 10.56
CA PHE A 264 -7.39 -4.83 11.00
C PHE A 264 -6.21 -4.40 10.13
N PHE A 265 -6.51 -3.87 8.95
CA PHE A 265 -5.51 -3.43 7.99
C PHE A 265 -4.93 -2.06 8.35
N GLY A 266 -5.78 -1.10 8.70
CA GLY A 266 -5.36 0.23 9.13
C GLY A 266 -4.71 0.20 10.51
N GLY A 267 -3.39 0.38 10.57
CA GLY A 267 -2.66 0.48 11.84
C GLY A 267 -3.02 1.76 12.61
N LEU A 268 -3.17 1.63 13.92
CA LEU A 268 -3.53 2.75 14.80
C LEU A 268 -2.30 3.59 15.18
N PRO A 269 -2.49 4.90 15.50
CA PRO A 269 -1.44 5.72 16.09
C PRO A 269 -1.01 5.15 17.46
N LYS A 270 0.28 5.25 17.80
CA LYS A 270 0.83 4.76 19.09
C LYS A 270 0.09 5.29 20.33
N THR A 271 -0.47 6.49 20.23
CA THR A 271 -1.25 7.10 21.33
C THR A 271 -2.66 6.53 21.49
N LYS A 272 -3.14 5.69 20.55
CA LYS A 272 -4.50 5.12 20.50
C LYS A 272 -4.48 3.64 20.10
N GLU A 273 -3.39 2.93 20.32
CA GLU A 273 -3.19 1.55 19.87
C GLU A 273 -3.98 0.50 20.67
N ASN A 274 -4.45 0.85 21.86
CA ASN A 274 -5.24 -0.04 22.70
C ASN A 274 -6.74 0.14 22.41
N VAL A 275 -7.40 -0.94 22.01
CA VAL A 275 -8.83 -0.97 21.69
C VAL A 275 -9.53 -1.95 22.63
N MET A 276 -10.59 -1.48 23.29
CA MET A 276 -11.45 -2.35 24.09
C MET A 276 -12.47 -3.04 23.17
N ILE A 277 -12.45 -4.35 23.12
CA ILE A 277 -13.36 -5.15 22.29
C ILE A 277 -14.18 -6.13 23.13
N ASN A 278 -15.39 -6.44 22.68
CA ASN A 278 -16.22 -7.48 23.28
C ASN A 278 -15.78 -8.87 22.75
N THR A 279 -14.95 -9.57 23.52
CA THR A 279 -14.43 -10.88 23.11
C THR A 279 -15.49 -11.97 23.04
N ASN A 280 -16.64 -11.80 23.71
CA ASN A 280 -17.78 -12.73 23.59
C ASN A 280 -18.35 -12.74 22.17
N LEU A 281 -18.25 -11.63 21.43
CA LEU A 281 -18.64 -11.64 20.00
C LEU A 281 -17.72 -12.56 19.20
N ILE A 282 -16.42 -12.57 19.48
CA ILE A 282 -15.47 -13.48 18.83
C ILE A 282 -15.82 -14.92 19.17
N HIS A 283 -16.08 -15.21 20.45
CA HIS A 283 -16.40 -16.55 20.93
C HIS A 283 -17.71 -17.09 20.36
N TYR A 284 -18.81 -16.36 20.59
CA TYR A 284 -20.15 -16.88 20.24
C TYR A 284 -20.46 -16.84 18.74
N LYS A 285 -19.87 -15.91 17.98
CA LYS A 285 -20.00 -15.86 16.53
C LYS A 285 -18.90 -16.64 15.79
N GLN A 286 -17.96 -17.29 16.49
CA GLN A 286 -16.81 -18.00 15.90
C GLN A 286 -16.01 -17.13 14.91
N LEU A 287 -15.73 -15.87 15.28
CA LEU A 287 -15.05 -14.94 14.39
C LEU A 287 -13.54 -15.24 14.30
N ILE A 288 -12.97 -14.98 13.13
CA ILE A 288 -11.52 -14.94 12.93
C ILE A 288 -11.12 -13.47 12.84
N VAL A 289 -10.27 -13.03 13.77
CA VAL A 289 -9.73 -11.67 13.80
C VAL A 289 -8.26 -11.74 13.41
N THR A 290 -7.88 -10.98 12.39
CA THR A 290 -6.53 -10.95 11.82
C THR A 290 -6.03 -9.53 11.67
N GLY A 291 -4.73 -9.38 11.45
CA GLY A 291 -4.09 -8.13 11.04
C GLY A 291 -2.98 -8.43 10.05
N THR A 292 -2.69 -7.47 9.18
CA THR A 292 -1.64 -7.61 8.18
C THR A 292 -0.83 -6.33 8.05
N THR A 293 0.40 -6.48 7.63
CA THR A 293 1.30 -5.35 7.37
C THR A 293 2.17 -5.65 6.16
N ARG A 294 2.41 -4.65 5.32
CA ARG A 294 3.32 -4.73 4.16
C ARG A 294 2.94 -5.86 3.19
N ALA A 295 3.82 -6.16 2.26
CA ALA A 295 3.68 -7.25 1.31
C ALA A 295 5.00 -7.99 1.10
N SER A 296 4.93 -9.28 0.79
CA SER A 296 6.09 -10.07 0.35
C SER A 296 6.38 -9.83 -1.13
N ILE A 297 7.57 -10.23 -1.58
CA ILE A 297 7.93 -10.24 -3.00
C ILE A 297 6.94 -11.09 -3.82
N GLY A 298 6.47 -12.22 -3.25
CA GLY A 298 5.47 -13.06 -3.90
C GLY A 298 4.13 -12.35 -4.11
N HIS A 299 3.65 -11.59 -3.11
CA HIS A 299 2.45 -10.77 -3.24
C HIS A 299 2.62 -9.70 -4.33
N PHE A 300 3.77 -9.01 -4.33
CA PHE A 300 4.07 -7.97 -5.31
C PHE A 300 4.13 -8.53 -6.75
N ARG A 301 4.76 -9.69 -6.97
CA ARG A 301 4.76 -10.37 -8.27
C ARG A 301 3.37 -10.79 -8.72
N LYS A 302 2.57 -11.31 -7.79
CA LYS A 302 1.22 -11.78 -8.10
C LYS A 302 0.32 -10.63 -8.55
N THR A 303 0.38 -9.50 -7.85
CA THR A 303 -0.45 -8.33 -8.18
C THR A 303 0.02 -7.62 -9.45
N LEU A 304 1.34 -7.60 -9.72
CA LEU A 304 1.86 -7.12 -11.02
C LEU A 304 1.29 -7.96 -12.18
N GLY A 305 1.19 -9.27 -11.99
CA GLY A 305 0.52 -10.16 -12.95
C GLY A 305 -0.97 -9.82 -13.10
N PHE A 306 -1.70 -9.53 -12.03
CA PHE A 306 -3.12 -9.14 -12.11
C PHE A 306 -3.33 -7.87 -12.94
N ILE A 307 -2.43 -6.89 -12.81
CA ILE A 307 -2.48 -5.67 -13.60
C ILE A 307 -2.19 -6.01 -15.08
N ALA A 308 -1.12 -6.78 -15.34
CA ALA A 308 -0.70 -7.15 -16.67
C ALA A 308 -1.75 -7.97 -17.45
N ASP A 309 -2.44 -8.89 -16.75
CA ASP A 309 -3.49 -9.73 -17.31
C ASP A 309 -4.86 -9.01 -17.41
N GLY A 310 -4.94 -7.74 -17.00
CA GLY A 310 -6.17 -6.95 -17.01
C GLY A 310 -7.22 -7.39 -15.99
N LEU A 311 -6.84 -8.19 -14.99
CA LEU A 311 -7.75 -8.60 -13.91
C LEU A 311 -8.05 -7.44 -12.94
N ILE A 312 -7.13 -6.49 -12.81
CA ILE A 312 -7.30 -5.26 -12.04
C ILE A 312 -7.04 -4.08 -12.96
N ASP A 313 -8.08 -3.29 -13.20
CA ASP A 313 -7.98 -1.99 -13.83
C ASP A 313 -7.65 -0.93 -12.78
N LEU A 314 -6.56 -0.17 -13.01
CA LEU A 314 -6.09 0.91 -12.14
C LEU A 314 -6.54 2.31 -12.62
N SER A 315 -7.30 2.38 -13.70
CA SER A 315 -7.78 3.63 -14.28
C SER A 315 -8.54 4.49 -13.27
N GLY A 316 -8.24 5.78 -13.21
CA GLY A 316 -8.90 6.74 -12.33
C GLY A 316 -8.40 6.74 -10.87
N ILE A 317 -7.51 5.82 -10.47
CA ILE A 317 -6.97 5.78 -9.10
C ILE A 317 -5.96 6.90 -8.86
N VAL A 318 -5.12 7.21 -9.85
CA VAL A 318 -4.23 8.38 -9.79
C VAL A 318 -5.06 9.64 -10.02
N THR A 319 -5.23 10.42 -8.98
CA THR A 319 -6.04 11.67 -8.99
C THR A 319 -5.19 12.94 -8.98
N GLY A 320 -3.89 12.84 -8.74
CA GLY A 320 -2.95 13.95 -8.81
C GLY A 320 -1.61 13.51 -9.39
N ARG A 321 -1.06 14.32 -10.31
CA ARG A 321 0.26 14.14 -10.92
C ARG A 321 1.05 15.42 -10.71
N TYR A 322 2.29 15.30 -10.31
CA TYR A 322 3.15 16.42 -9.91
C TYR A 322 4.59 16.20 -10.39
N ASP A 323 5.26 17.30 -10.78
CA ASP A 323 6.72 17.31 -10.85
C ASP A 323 7.31 17.24 -9.45
N ILE A 324 8.54 16.75 -9.32
CA ILE A 324 9.22 16.66 -8.01
C ILE A 324 9.31 18.03 -7.31
N LYS A 325 9.39 19.12 -8.05
CA LYS A 325 9.42 20.49 -7.48
C LYS A 325 8.13 20.84 -6.74
N ASP A 326 7.03 20.23 -7.12
CA ASP A 326 5.70 20.45 -6.55
C ASP A 326 5.33 19.37 -5.50
N ILE A 327 6.28 18.54 -5.06
CA ILE A 327 6.04 17.44 -4.12
C ILE A 327 5.40 17.95 -2.80
N GLY A 328 5.72 19.16 -2.37
CA GLY A 328 5.10 19.77 -1.19
C GLY A 328 3.58 19.90 -1.32
N VAL A 329 3.10 20.34 -2.49
CA VAL A 329 1.67 20.42 -2.81
C VAL A 329 1.03 19.02 -2.84
N ALA A 330 1.74 18.04 -3.41
CA ALA A 330 1.29 16.66 -3.44
C ALA A 330 1.11 16.08 -2.02
N PHE A 331 2.08 16.34 -1.11
CA PHE A 331 2.00 15.94 0.30
C PHE A 331 0.83 16.63 1.04
N GLU A 332 0.60 17.92 0.81
CA GLU A 332 -0.54 18.64 1.39
C GLU A 332 -1.88 18.05 0.93
N ASN A 333 -2.04 17.76 -0.36
CA ASN A 333 -3.25 17.15 -0.89
C ASN A 333 -3.48 15.75 -0.33
N ALA A 334 -2.41 14.93 -0.23
CA ALA A 334 -2.48 13.61 0.38
C ALA A 334 -2.85 13.68 1.88
N GLU A 335 -2.28 14.63 2.63
CA GLU A 335 -2.59 14.86 4.05
C GLU A 335 -4.05 15.29 4.26
N LYS A 336 -4.57 16.17 3.40
CA LYS A 336 -5.97 16.63 3.40
C LYS A 336 -6.95 15.59 2.85
N ALA A 337 -6.44 14.42 2.45
CA ALA A 337 -7.23 13.34 1.86
C ALA A 337 -7.98 13.76 0.57
N VAL A 338 -7.43 14.68 -0.21
CA VAL A 338 -7.98 15.09 -1.51
C VAL A 338 -7.77 13.98 -2.53
N GLY A 339 -8.83 13.50 -3.18
CA GLY A 339 -8.75 12.40 -4.14
C GLY A 339 -8.31 11.07 -3.53
N LEU A 340 -7.60 10.24 -4.31
CA LEU A 340 -7.15 8.90 -3.92
C LEU A 340 -5.62 8.80 -3.89
N LYS A 341 -4.96 8.81 -5.04
CA LYS A 341 -3.52 8.62 -5.13
C LYS A 341 -2.83 9.77 -5.86
N HIS A 342 -1.70 10.20 -5.31
CA HIS A 342 -0.85 11.24 -5.87
C HIS A 342 0.48 10.63 -6.29
N VAL A 343 0.94 10.94 -7.49
CA VAL A 343 2.20 10.44 -8.06
C VAL A 343 3.12 11.61 -8.42
N ILE A 344 4.41 11.37 -8.25
CA ILE A 344 5.49 12.24 -8.69
C ILE A 344 6.05 11.63 -9.98
N GLU A 345 6.10 12.40 -11.03
CA GLU A 345 6.62 12.02 -12.35
C GLU A 345 8.00 12.67 -12.58
N PHE A 346 8.90 11.96 -13.30
CA PHE A 346 10.29 12.37 -13.52
C PHE A 346 10.68 12.32 -15.01
#